data_a50fb94fc499e28003355c18215b8b31
#
_entry.id   a50fb94fc499e28003355c18215b8b31
#
_cell.length_a   1.000
_cell.length_b   1.000
_cell.length_c   1.000
_cell.angle_alpha   90.00
_cell.angle_beta   90.00
_cell.angle_gamma   90.00
#
_symmetry.space_group_name_H-M   'P 1'
#
loop_
_entity.id
_entity.type
_entity.pdbx_description
1 polymer ?
#
loop_
_entity_poly.entity_id
_entity_poly.type
_entity_poly.pdbx_seq_one_letter_code
_entity_poly.pdbx_strand_id
1 'polypeptide(L)'
;MLKQRTLRNSIKASGIGLHSGKQVNIELHPADANTGIRFVRTDLEPHLEIHATAREVGFTTLSTTLGSGEHKISTIEHLLSAIAGLGIDNCLIEVDGPEMPIMDGSAGPFVFLLQAAGIADQEEKKKFIKVLKEVRVERDDAYAFIKPFDGFKVSFSIDFNHPVQRLSLIHISEPTRPN
;
A
#
# COMPACT_ATOMS: atom_id res chain seq x y z
N MET A 1 -11.61 -1.14 -22.06
CA MET A 1 -10.25 -0.76 -21.57
C MET A 1 -10.39 -0.40 -20.11
N LEU A 2 -9.56 -0.92 -19.21
CA LEU A 2 -9.68 -0.65 -17.77
C LEU A 2 -9.46 0.83 -17.47
N LYS A 3 -10.35 1.40 -16.65
CA LYS A 3 -10.29 2.78 -16.16
C LYS A 3 -9.58 2.84 -14.82
N GLN A 4 -9.02 4.00 -14.48
CA GLN A 4 -8.54 4.29 -13.14
C GLN A 4 -9.71 4.32 -12.15
N ARG A 5 -9.39 4.11 -10.87
CA ARG A 5 -10.37 4.09 -9.80
C ARG A 5 -9.93 4.97 -8.64
N THR A 6 -10.94 5.56 -7.98
CA THR A 6 -10.81 6.29 -6.74
C THR A 6 -11.94 5.93 -5.78
N LEU A 7 -11.96 6.50 -4.59
CA LEU A 7 -13.09 6.38 -3.68
C LEU A 7 -14.28 7.21 -4.18
N ARG A 8 -15.49 6.81 -3.80
CA ARG A 8 -16.70 7.59 -4.07
C ARG A 8 -16.94 8.65 -3.00
N ASN A 9 -16.68 8.31 -1.75
CA ASN A 9 -16.86 9.18 -0.60
C ASN A 9 -15.63 9.12 0.30
N SER A 10 -15.43 10.16 1.11
CA SER A 10 -14.44 10.13 2.18
C SER A 10 -14.89 9.21 3.31
N ILE A 11 -13.93 8.60 3.98
CA ILE A 11 -14.19 7.73 5.13
C ILE A 11 -13.10 7.92 6.19
N LYS A 12 -13.52 7.87 7.46
CA LYS A 12 -12.64 8.01 8.62
C LYS A 12 -12.51 6.71 9.37
N ALA A 13 -11.36 6.53 9.98
CA ALA A 13 -11.13 5.47 10.95
C ALA A 13 -10.11 5.93 12.00
N SER A 14 -10.14 5.27 13.14
CA SER A 14 -9.10 5.43 14.16
C SER A 14 -8.64 4.07 14.65
N GLY A 15 -7.40 4.01 15.10
CA GLY A 15 -6.81 2.82 15.66
C GLY A 15 -5.52 3.16 16.41
N ILE A 16 -4.74 2.14 16.71
CA ILE A 16 -3.49 2.27 17.46
C ILE A 16 -2.32 1.95 16.54
N GLY A 17 -1.27 2.75 16.56
CA GLY A 17 0.00 2.43 15.90
C GLY A 17 0.70 1.27 16.60
N LEU A 18 1.16 0.28 15.85
CA LEU A 18 1.78 -0.94 16.39
C LEU A 18 3.04 -0.65 17.19
N HIS A 19 3.90 0.22 16.65
CA HIS A 19 5.20 0.54 17.25
C HIS A 19 5.13 1.72 18.22
N SER A 20 4.27 2.69 17.93
CA SER A 20 4.13 3.88 18.77
C SER A 20 3.21 3.68 19.97
N GLY A 21 2.27 2.73 19.91
CA GLY A 21 1.22 2.56 20.90
C GLY A 21 0.26 3.74 21.00
N LYS A 22 0.36 4.72 20.10
CA LYS A 22 -0.47 5.93 20.11
C LYS A 22 -1.73 5.74 19.28
N GLN A 23 -2.79 6.42 19.70
CA GLN A 23 -3.99 6.54 18.86
C GLN A 23 -3.67 7.37 17.62
N VAL A 24 -4.17 6.93 16.49
CA VAL A 24 -3.99 7.56 15.17
C VAL A 24 -5.35 7.61 14.49
N ASN A 25 -5.67 8.77 13.92
CA ASN A 25 -6.85 8.98 13.10
C ASN A 25 -6.42 9.09 11.64
N ILE A 26 -7.17 8.46 10.77
CA ILE A 26 -6.98 8.52 9.34
C ILE A 26 -8.26 8.94 8.64
N GLU A 27 -8.12 9.68 7.57
CA GLU A 27 -9.21 10.00 6.65
C GLU A 27 -8.76 9.71 5.22
N LEU A 28 -9.54 8.88 4.52
CA LEU A 28 -9.30 8.52 3.14
C LEU A 28 -10.28 9.28 2.25
N HIS A 29 -9.76 9.93 1.21
CA HIS A 29 -10.53 10.80 0.32
C HIS A 29 -10.45 10.33 -1.13
N PRO A 30 -11.49 10.60 -1.93
CA PRO A 30 -11.36 10.59 -3.38
C PRO A 30 -10.20 11.48 -3.84
N ALA A 31 -9.55 11.09 -4.92
CA ALA A 31 -8.49 11.89 -5.52
C ALA A 31 -8.65 11.92 -7.04
N ASP A 32 -8.14 12.97 -7.68
CA ASP A 32 -8.20 13.14 -9.13
C ASP A 32 -7.41 12.05 -9.86
N ALA A 33 -7.81 11.77 -11.09
CA ALA A 33 -7.10 10.81 -11.93
C ALA A 33 -5.63 11.22 -12.14
N ASN A 34 -4.75 10.22 -12.20
CA ASN A 34 -3.31 10.38 -12.35
C ASN A 34 -2.56 10.98 -11.15
N THR A 35 -3.20 11.15 -9.99
CA THR A 35 -2.54 11.66 -8.79
C THR A 35 -1.84 10.57 -7.98
N GLY A 36 -2.25 9.30 -8.17
CA GLY A 36 -1.70 8.18 -7.41
C GLY A 36 -2.18 8.13 -5.96
N ILE A 37 -1.51 7.37 -5.14
CA ILE A 37 -1.76 7.29 -3.70
C ILE A 37 -0.84 8.28 -2.99
N ARG A 38 -1.45 9.17 -2.19
CA ARG A 38 -0.74 10.24 -1.49
C ARG A 38 -1.11 10.23 -0.02
N PHE A 39 -0.12 10.39 0.83
CA PHE A 39 -0.29 10.54 2.26
C PHE A 39 -0.04 11.97 2.68
N VAL A 40 -0.84 12.49 3.61
CA VAL A 40 -0.68 13.81 4.21
C VAL A 40 -0.61 13.67 5.73
N ARG A 41 0.50 14.12 6.32
CA ARG A 41 0.69 14.28 7.77
C ARG A 41 0.04 15.57 8.22
N THR A 42 -1.12 15.47 8.87
CA THR A 42 -1.91 16.62 9.31
C THR A 42 -1.49 17.15 10.68
N ASP A 43 -0.68 16.40 11.40
CA ASP A 43 -0.09 16.82 12.69
C ASP A 43 1.16 17.70 12.56
N LEU A 44 1.63 17.96 11.35
CA LEU A 44 2.79 18.82 11.06
C LEU A 44 2.36 20.17 10.49
N GLU A 45 3.15 21.21 10.77
CA GLU A 45 2.98 22.54 10.17
C GLU A 45 4.31 23.00 9.51
N PRO A 46 4.34 23.20 8.19
CA PRO A 46 3.25 22.93 7.23
C PRO A 46 2.96 21.43 7.09
N HIS A 47 1.74 21.08 6.64
CA HIS A 47 1.38 19.71 6.34
C HIS A 47 2.38 19.07 5.37
N LEU A 48 2.73 17.83 5.64
CA LEU A 48 3.67 17.08 4.81
C LEU A 48 2.92 16.13 3.89
N GLU A 49 3.07 16.30 2.58
CA GLU A 49 2.57 15.37 1.57
C GLU A 49 3.68 14.43 1.08
N ILE A 50 3.42 13.13 1.05
CA ILE A 50 4.34 12.10 0.55
C ILE A 50 3.59 11.20 -0.44
N HIS A 51 4.14 11.04 -1.65
CA HIS A 51 3.62 10.10 -2.64
C HIS A 51 4.01 8.66 -2.30
N ALA A 52 3.07 7.72 -2.39
CA ALA A 52 3.35 6.29 -2.18
C ALA A 52 4.06 5.69 -3.40
N THR A 53 5.31 6.05 -3.59
CA THR A 53 6.15 5.51 -4.66
C THR A 53 7.34 4.73 -4.07
N ALA A 54 7.88 3.79 -4.84
CA ALA A 54 9.05 3.01 -4.41
C ALA A 54 10.28 3.89 -4.10
N ARG A 55 10.36 5.09 -4.67
CA ARG A 55 11.47 6.05 -4.42
C ARG A 55 11.39 6.70 -3.05
N GLU A 56 10.18 6.83 -2.51
CA GLU A 56 9.94 7.42 -1.19
C GLU A 56 10.08 6.39 -0.05
N VAL A 57 10.28 5.11 -0.37
CA VAL A 57 10.54 4.08 0.65
C VAL A 57 11.90 4.32 1.29
N GLY A 58 11.87 4.79 2.53
CA GLY A 58 13.08 5.12 3.29
C GLY A 58 13.56 3.99 4.19
N PHE A 59 12.67 3.32 4.88
CA PHE A 59 12.99 2.32 5.89
C PHE A 59 12.06 1.11 5.81
N THR A 60 12.63 -0.09 6.00
CA THR A 60 11.88 -1.35 5.85
C THR A 60 12.10 -2.33 7.01
N THR A 61 12.70 -1.89 8.12
CA THR A 61 12.85 -2.74 9.30
C THR A 61 11.55 -2.76 10.08
N LEU A 62 10.94 -3.93 10.21
CA LEU A 62 9.68 -4.22 10.90
C LEU A 62 8.42 -3.54 10.33
N SER A 63 8.55 -2.62 9.37
CA SER A 63 7.44 -1.99 8.66
C SER A 63 7.93 -1.31 7.39
N THR A 64 7.03 -1.06 6.44
CA THR A 64 7.33 -0.20 5.29
C THR A 64 7.07 1.25 5.65
N THR A 65 8.10 2.10 5.47
CA THR A 65 8.06 3.52 5.81
C THR A 65 8.31 4.38 4.58
N LEU A 66 7.47 5.38 4.34
CA LEU A 66 7.70 6.45 3.37
C LEU A 66 8.37 7.64 4.07
N GLY A 67 9.33 8.26 3.38
CA GLY A 67 10.08 9.39 3.92
C GLY A 67 11.14 8.99 4.94
N SER A 68 11.61 9.95 5.74
CA SER A 68 12.70 9.75 6.72
C SER A 68 12.62 10.73 7.89
N GLY A 69 13.30 10.39 9.00
CA GLY A 69 13.35 11.25 10.19
C GLY A 69 11.96 11.53 10.76
N GLU A 70 11.67 12.80 11.01
CA GLU A 70 10.34 13.26 11.46
C GLU A 70 9.32 13.33 10.31
N HIS A 71 9.80 13.45 9.08
CA HIS A 71 9.02 13.54 7.85
C HIS A 71 8.77 12.14 7.26
N LYS A 72 8.08 11.29 8.04
CA LYS A 72 7.81 9.90 7.65
C LYS A 72 6.40 9.45 7.99
N ILE A 73 5.96 8.39 7.33
CA ILE A 73 4.77 7.61 7.68
C ILE A 73 5.15 6.13 7.59
N SER A 74 4.98 5.40 8.68
CA SER A 74 5.32 3.97 8.76
C SER A 74 4.08 3.07 8.77
N THR A 75 4.29 1.76 8.63
CA THR A 75 3.25 0.70 8.67
C THR A 75 2.17 0.89 7.61
N ILE A 76 2.59 1.29 6.39
CA ILE A 76 1.67 1.58 5.28
C ILE A 76 1.23 0.33 4.52
N GLU A 77 1.89 -0.81 4.69
CA GLU A 77 1.74 -2.03 3.90
C GLU A 77 0.33 -2.61 3.93
N HIS A 78 -0.36 -2.59 5.06
CA HIS A 78 -1.70 -3.16 5.20
C HIS A 78 -2.74 -2.38 4.39
N LEU A 79 -2.70 -1.04 4.49
CA LEU A 79 -3.58 -0.18 3.71
C LEU A 79 -3.25 -0.24 2.22
N LEU A 80 -1.96 -0.17 1.85
CA LEU A 80 -1.57 -0.23 0.43
C LEU A 80 -1.91 -1.59 -0.20
N SER A 81 -1.83 -2.68 0.57
CA SER A 81 -2.28 -4.01 0.14
C SER A 81 -3.79 -4.02 -0.18
N ALA A 82 -4.61 -3.42 0.68
CA ALA A 82 -6.05 -3.29 0.44
C ALA A 82 -6.37 -2.43 -0.80
N ILE A 83 -5.70 -1.28 -0.93
CA ILE A 83 -5.83 -0.37 -2.08
C ILE A 83 -5.48 -1.10 -3.39
N ALA A 84 -4.35 -1.80 -3.40
CA ALA A 84 -3.90 -2.57 -4.56
C ALA A 84 -4.86 -3.71 -4.89
N GLY A 85 -5.32 -4.47 -3.89
CA GLY A 85 -6.26 -5.57 -4.04
C GLY A 85 -7.61 -5.15 -4.60
N LEU A 86 -8.09 -3.95 -4.24
CA LEU A 86 -9.33 -3.37 -4.76
C LEU A 86 -9.13 -2.60 -6.08
N GLY A 87 -7.90 -2.48 -6.55
CA GLY A 87 -7.57 -1.81 -7.80
C GLY A 87 -7.83 -0.31 -7.79
N ILE A 88 -7.67 0.35 -6.65
CA ILE A 88 -7.76 1.80 -6.49
C ILE A 88 -6.44 2.42 -6.95
N ASP A 89 -6.49 3.38 -7.85
CA ASP A 89 -5.32 4.03 -8.43
C ASP A 89 -5.02 5.38 -7.78
N ASN A 90 -6.05 6.09 -7.31
CA ASN A 90 -5.93 7.45 -6.80
C ASN A 90 -6.67 7.59 -5.47
N CYS A 91 -5.96 8.00 -4.42
CA CYS A 91 -6.53 8.22 -3.10
C CYS A 91 -5.63 9.19 -2.32
N LEU A 92 -6.24 10.14 -1.62
CA LEU A 92 -5.56 10.98 -0.65
C LEU A 92 -5.84 10.41 0.75
N ILE A 93 -4.79 10.25 1.54
CA ILE A 93 -4.85 9.64 2.88
C ILE A 93 -4.27 10.64 3.87
N GLU A 94 -5.13 11.21 4.68
CA GLU A 94 -4.72 12.05 5.81
C GLU A 94 -4.46 11.19 7.03
N VAL A 95 -3.41 11.52 7.77
CA VAL A 95 -3.02 10.83 9.01
C VAL A 95 -2.47 11.85 10.01
N ASP A 96 -2.95 11.78 11.25
CA ASP A 96 -2.55 12.70 12.33
C ASP A 96 -1.35 12.18 13.15
N GLY A 97 -0.50 11.38 12.54
CA GLY A 97 0.68 10.81 13.19
C GLY A 97 1.68 10.16 12.25
N PRO A 98 2.86 9.78 12.75
CA PRO A 98 3.95 9.22 11.95
C PRO A 98 3.78 7.74 11.59
N GLU A 99 2.67 7.12 11.98
CA GLU A 99 2.42 5.69 11.79
C GLU A 99 0.96 5.44 11.46
N MET A 100 0.69 4.55 10.50
CA MET A 100 -0.66 4.08 10.20
C MET A 100 -1.20 3.19 11.34
N PRO A 101 -2.52 3.18 11.61
CA PRO A 101 -3.08 2.29 12.61
C PRO A 101 -2.95 0.83 12.15
N ILE A 102 -2.59 -0.07 13.08
CA ILE A 102 -2.40 -1.50 12.75
C ILE A 102 -3.73 -2.25 12.56
N MET A 103 -4.82 -1.74 13.09
CA MET A 103 -6.13 -2.37 13.11
C MET A 103 -6.07 -3.77 13.76
N ASP A 104 -6.43 -4.82 13.02
CA ASP A 104 -6.34 -6.22 13.48
C ASP A 104 -5.06 -6.94 13.03
N GLY A 105 -4.12 -6.20 12.40
CA GLY A 105 -2.89 -6.76 11.85
C GLY A 105 -3.04 -7.35 10.45
N SER A 106 -4.18 -7.18 9.80
CA SER A 106 -4.42 -7.60 8.42
C SER A 106 -4.87 -6.44 7.52
N ALA A 107 -4.98 -6.68 6.21
CA ALA A 107 -5.58 -5.74 5.27
C ALA A 107 -7.12 -5.72 5.36
N GLY A 108 -7.76 -6.68 6.02
CA GLY A 108 -9.21 -6.87 6.08
C GLY A 108 -10.00 -5.64 6.49
N PRO A 109 -9.69 -4.98 7.64
CA PRO A 109 -10.39 -3.76 8.06
C PRO A 109 -10.30 -2.63 7.03
N PHE A 110 -9.15 -2.47 6.38
CA PHE A 110 -8.98 -1.47 5.32
C PHE A 110 -9.78 -1.81 4.06
N VAL A 111 -9.86 -3.09 3.68
CA VAL A 111 -10.74 -3.54 2.59
C VAL A 111 -12.18 -3.18 2.89
N PHE A 112 -12.65 -3.44 4.12
CA PHE A 112 -13.99 -3.09 4.55
C PHE A 112 -14.25 -1.59 4.49
N LEU A 113 -13.32 -0.76 4.99
CA LEU A 113 -13.42 0.70 4.94
C LEU A 113 -13.51 1.22 3.49
N LEU A 114 -12.61 0.76 2.61
CA LEU A 114 -12.57 1.17 1.22
C LEU A 114 -13.85 0.76 0.46
N GLN A 115 -14.39 -0.42 0.74
CA GLN A 115 -15.66 -0.87 0.18
C GLN A 115 -16.85 -0.05 0.71
N ALA A 116 -16.84 0.29 2.00
CA ALA A 116 -17.88 1.13 2.62
C ALA A 116 -17.87 2.57 2.06
N ALA A 117 -16.68 3.13 1.76
CA ALA A 117 -16.56 4.41 1.06
C ALA A 117 -17.12 4.36 -0.37
N GLY A 118 -17.17 3.16 -0.94
CA GLY A 118 -17.51 2.92 -2.34
C GLY A 118 -16.37 3.24 -3.29
N ILE A 119 -16.31 2.54 -4.41
CA ILE A 119 -15.29 2.71 -5.44
C ILE A 119 -15.96 3.29 -6.70
N ALA A 120 -15.29 4.25 -7.33
CA ALA A 120 -15.75 4.91 -8.54
C ALA A 120 -14.72 4.78 -9.66
N ASP A 121 -15.17 4.45 -10.87
CA ASP A 121 -14.33 4.51 -12.05
C ASP A 121 -14.16 5.98 -12.48
N GLN A 122 -12.97 6.30 -12.97
CA GLN A 122 -12.61 7.62 -13.51
C GLN A 122 -12.54 7.56 -15.04
N GLU A 123 -12.47 8.72 -15.70
CA GLU A 123 -12.42 8.74 -17.18
C GLU A 123 -11.05 8.27 -17.73
N GLU A 124 -9.98 8.46 -16.98
CA GLU A 124 -8.63 8.13 -17.39
C GLU A 124 -8.36 6.61 -17.43
N LYS A 125 -7.52 6.20 -18.37
CA LYS A 125 -7.12 4.80 -18.53
C LYS A 125 -6.16 4.38 -17.43
N LYS A 126 -6.35 3.16 -16.93
CA LYS A 126 -5.42 2.54 -15.98
C LYS A 126 -4.05 2.31 -16.62
N LYS A 127 -3.01 2.62 -15.86
CA LYS A 127 -1.61 2.42 -16.27
C LYS A 127 -1.11 1.09 -15.71
N PHE A 128 -0.38 0.33 -16.53
CA PHE A 128 0.21 -0.94 -16.14
C PHE A 128 1.71 -0.94 -16.39
N ILE A 129 2.45 -1.56 -15.48
CA ILE A 129 3.86 -1.86 -15.68
C ILE A 129 3.96 -3.26 -16.28
N LYS A 130 4.49 -3.37 -17.51
CA LYS A 130 4.79 -4.65 -18.14
C LYS A 130 6.27 -4.97 -18.00
N VAL A 131 6.57 -6.06 -17.34
CA VAL A 131 7.94 -6.55 -17.20
C VAL A 131 8.36 -7.20 -18.52
N LEU A 132 9.43 -6.70 -19.16
CA LEU A 132 9.89 -7.18 -20.45
C LEU A 132 11.08 -8.15 -20.34
N LYS A 133 11.86 -8.07 -19.26
CA LYS A 133 13.00 -8.96 -18.97
C LYS A 133 13.11 -9.18 -17.48
N GLU A 134 13.81 -10.24 -17.09
CA GLU A 134 14.12 -10.47 -15.70
C GLU A 134 15.05 -9.38 -15.15
N VAL A 135 14.70 -8.88 -13.96
CA VAL A 135 15.56 -8.00 -13.15
C VAL A 135 15.67 -8.62 -11.78
N ARG A 136 16.90 -8.81 -11.31
CA ARG A 136 17.21 -9.42 -10.03
C ARG A 136 18.11 -8.50 -9.22
N VAL A 137 17.86 -8.41 -7.93
CA VAL A 137 18.70 -7.74 -6.93
C VAL A 137 18.99 -8.71 -5.80
N GLU A 138 20.19 -8.65 -5.28
CA GLU A 138 20.66 -9.47 -4.18
C GLU A 138 21.29 -8.57 -3.12
N ARG A 139 21.07 -8.92 -1.88
CA ARG A 139 21.68 -8.26 -0.73
C ARG A 139 21.86 -9.29 0.39
N ASP A 140 23.11 -9.54 0.75
CA ASP A 140 23.47 -10.59 1.72
C ASP A 140 22.83 -11.94 1.32
N ASP A 141 22.06 -12.55 2.21
CA ASP A 141 21.36 -13.82 1.97
C ASP A 141 19.96 -13.65 1.36
N ALA A 142 19.55 -12.41 1.08
CA ALA A 142 18.25 -12.10 0.52
C ALA A 142 18.33 -11.74 -0.96
N TYR A 143 17.29 -12.08 -1.71
CA TYR A 143 17.15 -11.65 -3.08
C TYR A 143 15.71 -11.31 -3.43
N ALA A 144 15.53 -10.43 -4.40
CA ALA A 144 14.26 -10.15 -5.02
C ALA A 144 14.43 -10.14 -6.54
N PHE A 145 13.44 -10.62 -7.26
CA PHE A 145 13.43 -10.55 -8.72
C PHE A 145 12.03 -10.34 -9.26
N ILE A 146 11.96 -9.69 -10.42
CA ILE A 146 10.75 -9.60 -11.24
C ILE A 146 11.05 -10.19 -12.61
N LYS A 147 10.11 -10.92 -13.19
CA LYS A 147 10.28 -11.52 -14.52
C LYS A 147 8.98 -11.44 -15.32
N PRO A 148 9.05 -11.52 -16.65
CA PRO A 148 7.88 -11.57 -17.51
C PRO A 148 6.94 -12.69 -17.10
N PHE A 149 5.65 -12.37 -17.01
CA PHE A 149 4.60 -13.32 -16.70
C PHE A 149 3.28 -12.84 -17.35
N ASP A 150 2.48 -13.76 -17.85
CA ASP A 150 1.15 -13.43 -18.38
C ASP A 150 0.14 -13.45 -17.23
N GLY A 151 0.04 -12.31 -16.56
CA GLY A 151 -0.78 -12.10 -15.38
C GLY A 151 0.01 -11.44 -14.23
N PHE A 152 -0.48 -11.61 -13.01
CA PHE A 152 0.17 -11.16 -11.79
C PHE A 152 0.41 -12.32 -10.84
N LYS A 153 1.65 -12.58 -10.50
CA LYS A 153 2.06 -13.65 -9.59
C LYS A 153 3.06 -13.12 -8.59
N VAL A 154 2.81 -13.34 -7.32
CA VAL A 154 3.74 -13.08 -6.23
C VAL A 154 4.14 -14.40 -5.61
N SER A 155 5.45 -14.63 -5.46
CA SER A 155 6.01 -15.72 -4.67
C SER A 155 6.87 -15.12 -3.58
N PHE A 156 6.65 -15.56 -2.37
CA PHE A 156 7.35 -15.05 -1.20
C PHE A 156 7.79 -16.22 -0.32
N SER A 157 9.04 -16.22 0.13
CA SER A 157 9.59 -17.21 1.05
C SER A 157 10.33 -16.51 2.15
N ILE A 158 10.08 -16.91 3.38
CA ILE A 158 10.84 -16.50 4.55
C ILE A 158 11.42 -17.74 5.24
N ASP A 159 12.66 -17.65 5.64
CA ASP A 159 13.35 -18.69 6.40
C ASP A 159 14.06 -18.02 7.59
N PHE A 160 13.40 -18.04 8.72
CA PHE A 160 13.99 -17.61 9.98
C PHE A 160 14.53 -18.82 10.72
N ASN A 161 15.59 -18.63 11.49
CA ASN A 161 16.19 -19.68 12.33
C ASN A 161 15.29 -20.02 13.54
N HIS A 162 14.03 -20.39 13.24
CA HIS A 162 13.01 -20.76 14.21
C HIS A 162 12.15 -21.91 13.67
N PRO A 163 11.88 -22.98 14.43
CA PRO A 163 11.20 -24.18 13.94
C PRO A 163 9.80 -23.95 13.34
N VAL A 164 9.12 -22.88 13.74
CA VAL A 164 7.73 -22.56 13.32
C VAL A 164 7.70 -21.50 12.19
N GLN A 165 8.86 -20.93 11.80
CA GLN A 165 8.90 -19.77 10.89
C GLN A 165 9.58 -20.11 9.55
N ARG A 166 9.24 -21.25 8.95
CA ARG A 166 9.50 -21.55 7.55
C ARG A 166 8.21 -21.45 6.78
N LEU A 167 8.00 -20.35 6.07
CA LEU A 167 6.80 -20.11 5.28
C LEU A 167 7.18 -19.84 3.83
N SER A 168 6.57 -20.57 2.91
CA SER A 168 6.58 -20.25 1.48
C SER A 168 5.15 -20.06 1.00
N LEU A 169 4.84 -18.89 0.49
CA LEU A 169 3.53 -18.56 -0.06
C LEU A 169 3.67 -18.20 -1.54
N ILE A 170 2.74 -18.73 -2.34
CA ILE A 170 2.60 -18.38 -3.75
C ILE A 170 1.16 -17.89 -3.95
N HIS A 171 1.02 -16.61 -4.33
CA HIS A 171 -0.25 -16.04 -4.73
C HIS A 171 -0.25 -15.83 -6.25
N ILE A 172 -1.26 -16.40 -6.90
CA ILE A 172 -1.58 -16.12 -8.31
C ILE A 172 -2.86 -15.30 -8.27
N SER A 173 -2.78 -14.05 -8.68
CA SER A 173 -3.96 -13.21 -8.87
C SER A 173 -4.20 -13.14 -10.38
N GLU A 174 -5.38 -13.55 -10.81
CA GLU A 174 -5.80 -13.26 -12.17
C GLU A 174 -6.02 -11.75 -12.28
N PRO A 175 -5.36 -11.06 -13.23
CA PRO A 175 -5.77 -9.71 -13.55
C PRO A 175 -7.25 -9.79 -13.96
N THR A 176 -8.10 -8.96 -13.36
CA THR A 176 -9.50 -8.85 -13.77
C THR A 176 -9.53 -8.67 -15.28
N ARG A 177 -9.82 -9.75 -16.01
CA ARG A 177 -10.08 -9.67 -17.45
C ARG A 177 -11.34 -8.82 -17.59
N PRO A 178 -11.32 -7.75 -18.38
CA PRO A 178 -12.57 -7.13 -18.79
C PRO A 178 -13.34 -8.15 -19.63
N ASN A 179 -14.54 -8.51 -19.19
CA ASN A 179 -15.51 -9.18 -20.02
C ASN A 179 -15.91 -8.26 -21.18
#